data_6476bf43ec396f95eaec3ff1dfee38e4
#
_entry.id   6476bf43ec396f95eaec3ff1dfee38e4
#
_cell.length_a   1.000
_cell.length_b   1.000
_cell.length_c   1.000
_cell.angle_alpha   90.00
_cell.angle_beta   90.00
_cell.angle_gamma   90.00
#
_symmetry.space_group_name_H-M   'P 1'
#
loop_
_entity.id
_entity.type
_entity.pdbx_description
1 polymer ?
#
loop_
_entity_poly.entity_id
_entity_poly.type
_entity_poly.pdbx_seq_one_letter_code
_entity_poly.pdbx_strand_id
1 'polypeptide(L)'
;MKNFIKYTSGVLFFLIVGIFFSGHSSALSGSEFNAGRIIDDAVFFNSNSMSVGEIQNFLNGKVACDTNGTKMNGGVTRAQYAASRGVPTTFTCLPQYRENITNHQNNIGNPSYSPAGSLSAAEIIYRVSAEHGVSSKALVVLLQKEQALVTDEWPFPRQYQIATGYGCPDTAPCDDQYYGFYNQVNKAAYQFKRYVNNSSSYRYKAGQVNSILWSPNTSCGTSDVFIENGATAALYNYTPYRPNAAALSNLYGSGDGCSAYGNRNFWRYFRDWFGSVNFNIPGPLPALDASRRYVYRAYNPKTNRHLWTIDESERNFTITSLGFKEGEGAFITMSCSVAGAVPVYRAYNPARETHFWTPDLAEYSFVANSLGFRQEGLAYCSAPSSLSDAKPVWRLYDRRAERHFWTSDPAERDSVIANLGFTYEGVAYYIPL
;
A
#
# COMPACT_ATOMS: atom_id res chain seq x y z
N MET A 1 6.05 52.08 61.98
CA MET A 1 5.31 52.27 60.72
C MET A 1 6.04 51.48 59.61
N LYS A 2 5.61 50.29 59.32
CA LYS A 2 6.19 49.39 58.28
C LYS A 2 5.20 49.24 57.17
N ASN A 3 5.53 49.75 55.99
CA ASN A 3 4.71 49.58 54.75
C ASN A 3 4.89 48.17 54.17
N PHE A 4 3.80 47.41 54.05
CA PHE A 4 3.73 46.18 53.32
C PHE A 4 3.28 46.45 51.88
N ILE A 5 4.15 46.17 50.94
CA ILE A 5 3.87 46.17 49.52
C ILE A 5 3.27 44.79 49.17
N LYS A 6 2.01 44.74 48.70
CA LYS A 6 1.37 43.54 48.16
C LYS A 6 1.76 43.39 46.69
N TYR A 7 2.46 42.31 46.35
CA TYR A 7 2.58 41.87 44.94
C TYR A 7 1.38 41.03 44.57
N THR A 8 0.60 41.52 43.61
CA THR A 8 -0.44 40.73 42.91
C THR A 8 0.18 40.05 41.72
N SER A 9 0.37 38.69 41.79
CA SER A 9 0.75 37.86 40.65
C SER A 9 -0.47 37.68 39.74
N GLY A 10 -0.43 38.36 38.61
CA GLY A 10 -1.37 38.08 37.50
C GLY A 10 -0.97 36.79 36.77
N VAL A 11 -1.77 35.74 36.91
CA VAL A 11 -1.64 34.52 36.10
C VAL A 11 -2.32 34.78 34.75
N LEU A 12 -1.50 34.89 33.71
CA LEU A 12 -1.96 35.02 32.34
C LEU A 12 -2.34 33.63 31.84
N PHE A 13 -3.64 33.33 31.73
CA PHE A 13 -4.15 32.11 31.12
C PHE A 13 -4.05 32.26 29.59
N PHE A 14 -3.07 31.59 28.96
CA PHE A 14 -3.06 31.40 27.52
C PHE A 14 -4.13 30.34 27.15
N LEU A 15 -5.25 30.78 26.60
CA LEU A 15 -6.21 29.92 25.91
C LEU A 15 -5.55 29.45 24.58
N ILE A 16 -5.00 28.24 24.59
CA ILE A 16 -4.64 27.55 23.36
C ILE A 16 -5.94 27.10 22.71
N VAL A 17 -6.41 27.87 21.74
CA VAL A 17 -7.47 27.41 20.83
C VAL A 17 -6.85 26.38 19.92
N GLY A 18 -6.95 25.11 20.29
CA GLY A 18 -6.64 24.00 19.42
C GLY A 18 -7.66 23.99 18.26
N ILE A 19 -7.21 24.43 17.09
CA ILE A 19 -7.96 24.23 15.86
C ILE A 19 -7.88 22.74 15.53
N PHE A 20 -8.85 21.96 16.00
CA PHE A 20 -9.06 20.61 15.51
C PHE A 20 -9.54 20.73 14.06
N PHE A 21 -8.64 20.50 13.11
CA PHE A 21 -9.06 20.13 11.76
C PHE A 21 -9.75 18.77 11.86
N SER A 22 -11.05 18.77 12.04
CA SER A 22 -11.88 17.60 11.80
C SER A 22 -11.84 17.33 10.29
N GLY A 23 -10.86 16.50 9.88
CA GLY A 23 -10.93 15.89 8.57
C GLY A 23 -12.24 15.11 8.49
N HIS A 24 -13.21 15.63 7.76
CA HIS A 24 -14.42 14.91 7.44
C HIS A 24 -14.00 13.71 6.57
N SER A 25 -13.83 12.54 7.18
CA SER A 25 -13.83 11.30 6.40
C SER A 25 -15.25 11.15 5.86
N SER A 26 -15.46 11.51 4.61
CA SER A 26 -16.71 11.16 3.93
C SER A 26 -16.86 9.64 3.97
N ALA A 27 -18.07 9.17 4.29
CA ALA A 27 -18.38 7.74 4.26
C ALA A 27 -18.06 7.19 2.87
N LEU A 28 -17.46 5.98 2.83
CA LEU A 28 -17.09 5.31 1.59
C LEU A 28 -18.33 5.17 0.68
N SER A 29 -18.23 5.63 -0.55
CA SER A 29 -19.30 5.56 -1.56
C SER A 29 -19.01 4.52 -2.63
N GLY A 30 -20.04 3.78 -3.04
CA GLY A 30 -19.93 2.83 -4.17
C GLY A 30 -19.63 3.51 -5.50
N SER A 31 -19.86 4.81 -5.64
CA SER A 31 -19.47 5.59 -6.82
C SER A 31 -17.95 5.71 -6.99
N GLU A 32 -17.18 5.47 -5.92
CA GLU A 32 -15.70 5.44 -5.95
C GLU A 32 -15.14 4.11 -6.50
N PHE A 33 -15.98 3.08 -6.68
CA PHE A 33 -15.54 1.80 -7.22
C PHE A 33 -15.26 1.92 -8.71
N ASN A 34 -13.99 1.74 -9.11
CA ASN A 34 -13.62 1.67 -10.53
C ASN A 34 -13.47 0.20 -10.96
N ALA A 35 -14.37 -0.28 -11.82
CA ALA A 35 -14.36 -1.66 -12.31
C ALA A 35 -13.12 -1.99 -13.14
N GLY A 36 -12.53 -1.01 -13.84
CA GLY A 36 -11.30 -1.15 -14.61
C GLY A 36 -10.03 -1.09 -13.76
N ARG A 37 -10.13 -0.55 -12.55
CA ARG A 37 -8.99 -0.33 -11.64
C ARG A 37 -9.43 -0.51 -10.18
N ILE A 38 -9.71 -1.76 -9.81
CA ILE A 38 -10.19 -2.11 -8.45
C ILE A 38 -9.13 -1.79 -7.40
N ILE A 39 -7.88 -2.07 -7.72
CA ILE A 39 -6.69 -1.82 -6.90
C ILE A 39 -5.46 -1.70 -7.80
N ASP A 40 -4.54 -0.86 -7.46
CA ASP A 40 -3.30 -0.69 -8.22
C ASP A 40 -2.31 -1.84 -8.01
N ASP A 41 -1.54 -2.15 -9.06
CA ASP A 41 -0.46 -3.15 -9.00
C ASP A 41 0.52 -2.86 -7.87
N ALA A 42 0.91 -1.59 -7.71
CA ALA A 42 1.82 -1.14 -6.66
C ALA A 42 1.27 -1.33 -5.22
N VAL A 43 -0.05 -1.35 -5.05
CA VAL A 43 -0.70 -1.61 -3.76
C VAL A 43 -0.88 -3.11 -3.54
N PHE A 44 -1.36 -3.83 -4.57
CA PHE A 44 -1.67 -5.26 -4.48
C PHE A 44 -0.40 -6.12 -4.40
N PHE A 45 0.66 -5.78 -5.13
CA PHE A 45 1.91 -6.53 -5.19
C PHE A 45 3.03 -5.96 -4.31
N ASN A 46 2.67 -5.21 -3.26
CA ASN A 46 3.61 -4.68 -2.26
C ASN A 46 3.84 -5.67 -1.11
N SER A 47 4.83 -6.55 -1.22
CA SER A 47 5.18 -7.52 -0.17
C SER A 47 5.69 -6.89 1.13
N ASN A 48 6.12 -5.63 1.10
CA ASN A 48 6.58 -4.89 2.28
C ASN A 48 5.47 -4.07 2.96
N SER A 49 4.19 -4.37 2.67
CA SER A 49 3.05 -3.56 3.11
C SER A 49 2.81 -3.59 4.62
N MET A 50 3.19 -4.66 5.32
CA MET A 50 3.16 -4.80 6.78
C MET A 50 4.25 -5.77 7.26
N SER A 51 4.85 -5.50 8.42
CA SER A 51 5.68 -6.45 9.16
C SER A 51 4.84 -7.48 9.91
N VAL A 52 5.46 -8.54 10.45
CA VAL A 52 4.76 -9.55 11.29
C VAL A 52 4.06 -8.90 12.47
N GLY A 53 4.75 -7.95 13.16
CA GLY A 53 4.17 -7.25 14.30
C GLY A 53 2.98 -6.37 13.93
N GLU A 54 3.04 -5.67 12.80
CA GLU A 54 1.92 -4.87 12.30
C GLU A 54 0.72 -5.73 11.90
N ILE A 55 0.95 -6.90 11.26
CA ILE A 55 -0.12 -7.87 10.97
C ILE A 55 -0.75 -8.35 12.27
N GLN A 56 0.06 -8.79 13.24
CA GLN A 56 -0.45 -9.29 14.52
C GLN A 56 -1.28 -8.23 15.26
N ASN A 57 -0.77 -7.00 15.35
CA ASN A 57 -1.48 -5.89 16.00
C ASN A 57 -2.79 -5.56 15.27
N PHE A 58 -2.79 -5.59 13.93
CA PHE A 58 -4.00 -5.39 13.15
C PHE A 58 -5.05 -6.47 13.45
N LEU A 59 -4.65 -7.75 13.44
CA LEU A 59 -5.56 -8.87 13.74
C LEU A 59 -6.11 -8.79 15.16
N ASN A 60 -5.26 -8.47 16.15
CA ASN A 60 -5.68 -8.29 17.55
C ASN A 60 -6.73 -7.19 17.71
N GLY A 61 -6.65 -6.13 16.91
CA GLY A 61 -7.62 -5.02 16.93
C GLY A 61 -8.94 -5.29 16.22
N LYS A 62 -9.08 -6.44 15.52
CA LYS A 62 -10.28 -6.73 14.71
C LYS A 62 -11.30 -7.62 15.38
N VAL A 63 -10.91 -8.40 16.36
CA VAL A 63 -11.81 -9.40 16.97
C VAL A 63 -11.54 -9.61 18.45
N ALA A 64 -12.62 -9.71 19.23
CA ALA A 64 -12.63 -10.22 20.62
C ALA A 64 -13.17 -11.65 20.58
N CYS A 65 -12.26 -12.63 20.62
CA CYS A 65 -12.59 -14.04 20.43
C CYS A 65 -13.51 -14.60 21.55
N ASP A 66 -14.60 -15.23 21.16
CA ASP A 66 -15.46 -16.00 22.07
C ASP A 66 -14.94 -17.44 22.19
N THR A 67 -13.72 -17.59 22.74
CA THR A 67 -12.96 -18.85 22.78
C THR A 67 -13.78 -20.04 23.33
N ASN A 68 -14.61 -19.81 24.32
CA ASN A 68 -15.42 -20.84 24.95
C ASN A 68 -16.85 -20.92 24.38
N GLY A 69 -17.16 -20.13 23.36
CA GLY A 69 -18.47 -20.14 22.71
C GLY A 69 -19.63 -19.82 23.66
N THR A 70 -19.43 -18.85 24.55
CA THR A 70 -20.40 -18.49 25.60
C THR A 70 -21.50 -17.54 25.09
N LYS A 71 -21.29 -16.85 24.02
CA LYS A 71 -22.29 -15.97 23.41
C LYS A 71 -23.46 -16.77 22.85
N MET A 72 -24.65 -16.18 22.88
CA MET A 72 -25.87 -16.81 22.40
C MET A 72 -25.96 -16.82 20.87
N ASN A 73 -26.51 -17.90 20.33
CA ASN A 73 -26.81 -18.09 18.91
C ASN A 73 -28.15 -18.81 18.76
N GLY A 74 -29.22 -18.09 18.40
CA GLY A 74 -30.53 -18.70 18.21
C GLY A 74 -31.12 -19.43 19.38
N GLY A 75 -30.94 -18.93 20.62
CA GLY A 75 -31.51 -19.55 21.84
C GLY A 75 -30.60 -20.59 22.52
N VAL A 76 -29.47 -20.95 21.92
CA VAL A 76 -28.43 -21.80 22.51
C VAL A 76 -27.10 -21.06 22.54
N THR A 77 -26.11 -21.53 23.34
CA THR A 77 -24.76 -20.94 23.24
C THR A 77 -24.06 -21.38 21.96
N ARG A 78 -23.06 -20.63 21.53
CA ARG A 78 -22.20 -21.00 20.38
C ARG A 78 -21.56 -22.38 20.58
N ALA A 79 -21.12 -22.69 21.79
CA ALA A 79 -20.59 -24.02 22.16
C ALA A 79 -21.64 -25.13 21.98
N GLN A 80 -22.86 -24.91 22.44
CA GLN A 80 -23.98 -25.89 22.25
C GLN A 80 -24.31 -26.04 20.75
N TYR A 81 -24.32 -24.93 20.00
CA TYR A 81 -24.53 -25.02 18.58
C TYR A 81 -23.41 -25.78 17.86
N ALA A 82 -22.13 -25.54 18.22
CA ALA A 82 -21.01 -26.30 17.70
C ALA A 82 -21.09 -27.78 18.00
N ALA A 83 -21.43 -28.13 19.27
CA ALA A 83 -21.66 -29.54 19.69
C ALA A 83 -22.76 -30.23 18.86
N SER A 84 -23.85 -29.52 18.56
CA SER A 84 -24.94 -30.06 17.71
C SER A 84 -24.52 -30.30 16.25
N ARG A 85 -23.40 -29.71 15.83
CA ARG A 85 -22.80 -29.90 14.50
C ARG A 85 -21.63 -30.87 14.49
N GLY A 86 -21.32 -31.49 15.65
CA GLY A 86 -20.19 -32.41 15.77
C GLY A 86 -18.81 -31.77 15.60
N VAL A 87 -18.69 -30.46 15.89
CA VAL A 87 -17.43 -29.71 15.80
C VAL A 87 -16.95 -29.27 17.18
N PRO A 88 -15.66 -28.96 17.38
CA PRO A 88 -15.12 -28.50 18.65
C PRO A 88 -15.89 -27.32 19.24
N THR A 89 -16.06 -27.31 20.55
CA THR A 89 -16.81 -26.28 21.30
C THR A 89 -15.95 -25.12 21.79
N THR A 90 -14.64 -25.21 21.56
CA THR A 90 -13.68 -24.14 21.81
C THR A 90 -13.22 -23.59 20.47
N PHE A 91 -13.07 -22.29 20.38
CA PHE A 91 -12.75 -21.55 19.15
C PHE A 91 -11.40 -20.85 19.27
N THR A 92 -10.62 -20.89 18.20
CA THR A 92 -9.36 -20.17 18.09
C THR A 92 -9.52 -19.15 16.96
N CYS A 93 -9.60 -17.87 17.29
CA CYS A 93 -9.71 -16.81 16.29
C CYS A 93 -8.36 -16.54 15.61
N LEU A 94 -8.40 -15.88 14.46
CA LEU A 94 -7.22 -15.69 13.64
C LEU A 94 -6.01 -15.05 14.37
N PRO A 95 -6.17 -14.08 15.29
CA PRO A 95 -5.03 -13.55 16.04
C PRO A 95 -4.24 -14.55 16.87
N GLN A 96 -4.92 -15.60 17.38
CA GLN A 96 -4.33 -16.65 18.22
C GLN A 96 -4.02 -17.93 17.43
N TYR A 97 -4.44 -17.98 16.15
CA TYR A 97 -4.29 -19.19 15.34
C TYR A 97 -2.82 -19.48 15.05
N ARG A 98 -2.46 -20.75 15.20
CA ARG A 98 -1.15 -21.28 14.83
C ARG A 98 -1.33 -22.57 14.06
N GLU A 99 -0.48 -22.79 13.08
CA GLU A 99 -0.46 -24.03 12.30
C GLU A 99 0.93 -24.66 12.35
N ASN A 100 0.93 -25.98 12.55
CA ASN A 100 2.15 -26.76 12.52
C ASN A 100 2.47 -27.11 11.06
N ILE A 101 3.49 -26.48 10.51
CA ILE A 101 3.84 -26.63 9.11
C ILE A 101 4.94 -27.68 9.02
N THR A 102 4.56 -28.92 8.72
CA THR A 102 5.48 -30.01 8.45
C THR A 102 5.47 -30.33 6.96
N ASN A 103 6.62 -30.22 6.31
CA ASN A 103 6.86 -30.63 4.92
C ASN A 103 5.70 -30.35 3.94
N HIS A 104 5.60 -29.10 3.45
CA HIS A 104 4.63 -28.79 2.42
C HIS A 104 5.01 -29.41 1.09
N GLN A 105 4.35 -30.52 0.77
CA GLN A 105 4.47 -31.23 -0.51
C GLN A 105 3.97 -30.41 -1.71
N ASN A 106 3.42 -29.21 -1.49
CA ASN A 106 2.72 -28.44 -2.51
C ASN A 106 3.23 -27.01 -2.68
N ASN A 107 4.54 -26.78 -2.52
CA ASN A 107 5.18 -25.55 -2.97
C ASN A 107 5.22 -25.50 -4.51
N ILE A 108 4.05 -25.26 -5.10
CA ILE A 108 3.98 -24.93 -6.52
C ILE A 108 4.53 -23.51 -6.66
N GLY A 109 5.80 -23.40 -7.06
CA GLY A 109 6.45 -22.13 -7.33
C GLY A 109 7.87 -22.00 -6.76
N ASN A 110 8.12 -22.46 -5.54
CA ASN A 110 9.49 -22.46 -4.99
C ASN A 110 9.73 -23.70 -4.11
N PRO A 111 10.35 -24.76 -4.64
CA PRO A 111 10.64 -25.99 -3.90
C PRO A 111 11.65 -25.80 -2.76
N SER A 112 12.34 -24.66 -2.70
CA SER A 112 13.33 -24.36 -1.65
C SER A 112 12.72 -23.73 -0.40
N TYR A 113 11.47 -23.33 -0.43
CA TYR A 113 10.81 -22.65 0.67
C TYR A 113 9.82 -23.56 1.38
N SER A 114 10.26 -24.20 2.45
CA SER A 114 9.40 -24.94 3.36
C SER A 114 9.61 -24.42 4.78
N PRO A 115 8.77 -23.50 5.27
CA PRO A 115 8.85 -23.08 6.67
C PRO A 115 8.46 -24.27 7.55
N ALA A 116 9.40 -24.78 8.33
CA ALA A 116 9.11 -25.80 9.33
C ALA A 116 8.74 -25.17 10.68
N GLY A 117 7.86 -25.83 11.42
CA GLY A 117 7.49 -25.47 12.79
C GLY A 117 6.08 -24.89 12.94
N SER A 118 5.74 -24.50 14.18
CA SER A 118 4.47 -23.86 14.51
C SER A 118 4.53 -22.36 14.22
N LEU A 119 3.84 -21.91 13.19
CA LEU A 119 3.75 -20.50 12.79
C LEU A 119 2.39 -19.90 13.17
N SER A 120 2.40 -18.65 13.64
CA SER A 120 1.19 -17.86 13.81
C SER A 120 0.60 -17.45 12.46
N ALA A 121 -0.69 -17.10 12.42
CA ALA A 121 -1.33 -16.58 11.23
C ALA A 121 -0.59 -15.35 10.67
N ALA A 122 -0.11 -14.45 11.54
CA ALA A 122 0.65 -13.29 11.15
C ALA A 122 1.99 -13.65 10.47
N GLU A 123 2.72 -14.64 11.02
CA GLU A 123 3.97 -15.14 10.42
C GLU A 123 3.72 -15.79 9.06
N ILE A 124 2.64 -16.56 8.92
CA ILE A 124 2.23 -17.21 7.66
C ILE A 124 1.93 -16.14 6.61
N ILE A 125 1.06 -15.18 6.94
CA ILE A 125 0.69 -14.10 6.01
C ILE A 125 1.93 -13.31 5.55
N TYR A 126 2.82 -12.96 6.49
CA TYR A 126 4.04 -12.22 6.18
C TYR A 126 4.97 -13.00 5.25
N ARG A 127 5.26 -14.27 5.57
CA ARG A 127 6.17 -15.11 4.78
C ARG A 127 5.64 -15.35 3.38
N VAL A 128 4.36 -15.69 3.25
CA VAL A 128 3.69 -15.86 1.96
C VAL A 128 3.70 -14.56 1.14
N SER A 129 3.43 -13.44 1.80
CA SER A 129 3.52 -12.09 1.18
C SER A 129 4.92 -11.85 0.60
N ALA A 130 5.97 -12.08 1.38
CA ALA A 130 7.35 -11.87 0.98
C ALA A 130 7.77 -12.83 -0.15
N GLU A 131 7.37 -14.09 -0.09
CA GLU A 131 7.72 -15.12 -1.07
C GLU A 131 7.11 -14.83 -2.45
N HIS A 132 5.81 -14.55 -2.48
CA HIS A 132 5.11 -14.38 -3.73
C HIS A 132 5.02 -12.92 -4.22
N GLY A 133 5.52 -11.96 -3.44
CA GLY A 133 5.43 -10.55 -3.81
C GLY A 133 3.99 -10.05 -3.88
N VAL A 134 3.11 -10.53 -2.97
CA VAL A 134 1.71 -10.09 -2.83
C VAL A 134 1.55 -9.36 -1.51
N SER A 135 0.83 -8.25 -1.47
CA SER A 135 0.61 -7.45 -0.28
C SER A 135 -0.03 -8.25 0.86
N SER A 136 0.57 -8.22 2.05
CA SER A 136 -0.03 -8.80 3.26
C SER A 136 -1.39 -8.17 3.59
N LYS A 137 -1.59 -6.88 3.27
CA LYS A 137 -2.91 -6.22 3.37
C LYS A 137 -3.94 -6.86 2.44
N ALA A 138 -3.54 -7.16 1.20
CA ALA A 138 -4.41 -7.83 0.24
C ALA A 138 -4.76 -9.27 0.69
N LEU A 139 -3.80 -10.01 1.25
CA LEU A 139 -4.04 -11.35 1.79
C LEU A 139 -4.98 -11.33 3.00
N VAL A 140 -4.83 -10.37 3.92
CA VAL A 140 -5.74 -10.18 5.05
C VAL A 140 -7.16 -9.86 4.58
N VAL A 141 -7.31 -8.99 3.58
CA VAL A 141 -8.62 -8.68 2.97
C VAL A 141 -9.22 -9.90 2.29
N LEU A 142 -8.41 -10.72 1.62
CA LEU A 142 -8.87 -11.95 1.00
C LEU A 142 -9.44 -12.93 2.03
N LEU A 143 -8.74 -13.14 3.16
CA LEU A 143 -9.22 -14.00 4.27
C LEU A 143 -10.56 -13.53 4.84
N GLN A 144 -10.76 -12.22 4.94
CA GLN A 144 -12.05 -11.65 5.35
C GLN A 144 -13.13 -11.85 4.31
N LYS A 145 -12.80 -11.59 3.07
CA LYS A 145 -13.75 -11.67 1.96
C LYS A 145 -14.27 -13.09 1.76
N GLU A 146 -13.38 -14.09 1.88
CA GLU A 146 -13.74 -15.49 1.58
C GLU A 146 -14.39 -16.21 2.76
N GLN A 147 -13.85 -16.04 3.96
CA GLN A 147 -14.28 -16.81 5.13
C GLN A 147 -14.58 -15.97 6.38
N ALA A 148 -14.60 -14.65 6.28
CA ALA A 148 -14.79 -13.72 7.41
C ALA A 148 -13.76 -13.85 8.54
N LEU A 149 -12.67 -14.60 8.37
CA LEU A 149 -11.74 -15.03 9.41
C LEU A 149 -11.13 -13.90 10.24
N VAL A 150 -10.99 -12.70 9.67
CA VAL A 150 -10.35 -11.57 10.37
C VAL A 150 -11.23 -11.00 11.49
N THR A 151 -12.56 -11.08 11.34
CA THR A 151 -13.51 -10.51 12.31
C THR A 151 -14.40 -11.56 12.97
N ASP A 152 -14.21 -12.84 12.66
CA ASP A 152 -15.01 -13.92 13.25
C ASP A 152 -14.59 -14.20 14.69
N GLU A 153 -15.54 -14.07 15.62
CA GLU A 153 -15.34 -14.29 17.04
C GLU A 153 -15.38 -15.78 17.46
N TRP A 154 -15.84 -16.65 16.58
CA TRP A 154 -16.01 -18.08 16.83
C TRP A 154 -15.87 -18.92 15.55
N PRO A 155 -14.72 -18.83 14.86
CA PRO A 155 -14.52 -19.45 13.56
C PRO A 155 -14.53 -20.98 13.70
N PHE A 156 -15.21 -21.64 12.75
CA PHE A 156 -15.23 -23.08 12.65
C PHE A 156 -13.96 -23.62 11.97
N PRO A 157 -13.51 -24.84 12.29
CA PRO A 157 -12.32 -25.44 11.68
C PRO A 157 -12.35 -25.44 10.14
N ARG A 158 -13.54 -25.59 9.56
CA ARG A 158 -13.72 -25.58 8.10
C ARG A 158 -13.27 -24.27 7.47
N GLN A 159 -13.49 -23.13 8.12
CA GLN A 159 -13.07 -21.82 7.59
C GLN A 159 -11.55 -21.72 7.42
N TYR A 160 -10.77 -22.35 8.30
CA TYR A 160 -9.31 -22.43 8.15
C TYR A 160 -8.89 -23.39 7.03
N GLN A 161 -9.63 -24.50 6.86
CA GLN A 161 -9.33 -25.46 5.78
C GLN A 161 -9.46 -24.85 4.40
N ILE A 162 -10.40 -23.92 4.21
CA ILE A 162 -10.69 -23.26 2.92
C ILE A 162 -10.53 -21.74 3.00
N ALA A 163 -9.54 -21.27 3.74
CA ALA A 163 -9.38 -19.89 4.20
C ALA A 163 -9.45 -18.81 3.11
N THR A 164 -9.03 -19.14 1.90
CA THR A 164 -9.05 -18.23 0.73
C THR A 164 -9.99 -18.69 -0.38
N GLY A 165 -10.66 -19.84 -0.20
CA GLY A 165 -11.50 -20.43 -1.24
C GLY A 165 -10.71 -21.03 -2.42
N TYR A 166 -9.39 -21.14 -2.32
CA TYR A 166 -8.60 -21.75 -3.39
C TYR A 166 -8.92 -23.22 -3.54
N GLY A 167 -9.14 -23.66 -4.80
CA GLY A 167 -9.55 -25.03 -5.07
C GLY A 167 -11.01 -25.37 -4.69
N CYS A 168 -11.86 -24.35 -4.47
CA CYS A 168 -13.26 -24.47 -4.15
C CYS A 168 -14.14 -23.87 -5.27
N PRO A 169 -14.33 -24.56 -6.39
CA PRO A 169 -15.17 -24.03 -7.49
C PRO A 169 -16.65 -24.00 -7.12
N ASP A 170 -17.41 -23.06 -7.67
CA ASP A 170 -18.85 -22.91 -7.41
C ASP A 170 -19.68 -24.14 -7.83
N THR A 171 -19.16 -24.99 -8.71
CA THR A 171 -19.89 -26.08 -9.36
C THR A 171 -19.45 -27.48 -8.93
N ALA A 172 -18.46 -27.60 -8.03
CA ALA A 172 -17.94 -28.89 -7.56
C ALA A 172 -17.45 -28.77 -6.10
N PRO A 173 -17.30 -29.92 -5.39
CA PRO A 173 -16.67 -29.92 -4.06
C PRO A 173 -15.28 -29.31 -4.09
N CYS A 174 -14.86 -28.71 -2.94
CA CYS A 174 -13.50 -28.24 -2.77
C CYS A 174 -12.51 -29.41 -2.88
N ASP A 175 -11.38 -29.15 -3.51
CA ASP A 175 -10.26 -30.09 -3.61
C ASP A 175 -9.46 -30.09 -2.30
N ASP A 176 -9.50 -31.22 -1.58
CA ASP A 176 -8.93 -31.38 -0.24
C ASP A 176 -7.39 -31.33 -0.21
N GLN A 177 -6.72 -31.54 -1.35
CA GLN A 177 -5.27 -31.34 -1.45
C GLN A 177 -4.82 -29.90 -1.12
N TYR A 178 -5.75 -28.93 -1.18
CA TYR A 178 -5.49 -27.52 -0.89
C TYR A 178 -5.96 -27.09 0.51
N TYR A 179 -6.43 -28.02 1.35
CA TYR A 179 -6.87 -27.69 2.70
C TYR A 179 -5.73 -27.29 3.62
N GLY A 180 -6.06 -26.44 4.62
CA GLY A 180 -5.15 -25.90 5.61
C GLY A 180 -4.85 -24.42 5.38
N PHE A 181 -4.71 -23.68 6.47
CA PHE A 181 -4.59 -22.23 6.42
C PHE A 181 -3.36 -21.78 5.61
N TYR A 182 -2.18 -22.32 5.94
CA TYR A 182 -0.96 -22.01 5.18
C TYR A 182 -1.13 -22.36 3.70
N ASN A 183 -1.62 -23.56 3.40
CA ASN A 183 -1.75 -24.03 2.02
C ASN A 183 -2.69 -23.12 1.22
N GLN A 184 -3.81 -22.72 1.81
CA GLN A 184 -4.78 -21.80 1.20
C GLN A 184 -4.17 -20.43 0.91
N VAL A 185 -3.50 -19.81 1.89
CA VAL A 185 -2.89 -18.48 1.72
C VAL A 185 -1.76 -18.52 0.69
N ASN A 186 -0.91 -19.56 0.76
CA ASN A 186 0.22 -19.76 -0.16
C ASN A 186 -0.26 -19.96 -1.62
N LYS A 187 -1.25 -20.82 -1.84
CA LYS A 187 -1.79 -21.10 -3.18
C LYS A 187 -2.50 -19.89 -3.78
N ALA A 188 -3.24 -19.14 -2.98
CA ALA A 188 -3.90 -17.92 -3.45
C ALA A 188 -2.86 -16.87 -3.88
N ALA A 189 -1.84 -16.61 -3.07
CA ALA A 189 -0.78 -15.65 -3.41
C ALA A 189 -0.01 -16.07 -4.66
N TYR A 190 0.38 -17.33 -4.75
CA TYR A 190 1.00 -17.91 -5.95
C TYR A 190 0.12 -17.72 -7.19
N GLN A 191 -1.18 -18.00 -7.08
CA GLN A 191 -2.11 -17.89 -8.19
C GLN A 191 -2.28 -16.45 -8.67
N PHE A 192 -2.33 -15.47 -7.76
CA PHE A 192 -2.35 -14.06 -8.15
C PHE A 192 -1.12 -13.67 -8.98
N LYS A 193 0.07 -14.13 -8.61
CA LYS A 193 1.29 -13.89 -9.42
C LYS A 193 1.23 -14.63 -10.76
N ARG A 194 0.69 -15.85 -10.81
CA ARG A 194 0.50 -16.56 -12.08
C ARG A 194 -0.43 -15.83 -13.03
N TYR A 195 -1.52 -15.23 -12.54
CA TYR A 195 -2.44 -14.45 -13.36
C TYR A 195 -1.74 -13.29 -14.08
N VAL A 196 -0.78 -12.65 -13.43
CA VAL A 196 -0.03 -11.55 -14.04
C VAL A 196 1.11 -12.05 -14.91
N ASN A 197 1.94 -12.98 -14.41
CA ASN A 197 3.13 -13.46 -15.12
C ASN A 197 2.78 -14.27 -16.38
N ASN A 198 1.64 -14.98 -16.37
CA ASN A 198 1.17 -15.81 -17.48
C ASN A 198 -0.17 -15.31 -18.01
N SER A 199 -0.35 -14.00 -18.11
CA SER A 199 -1.65 -13.37 -18.43
C SER A 199 -2.29 -13.87 -19.71
N SER A 200 -1.49 -14.29 -20.71
CA SER A 200 -1.99 -14.89 -21.97
C SER A 200 -2.83 -16.14 -21.75
N SER A 201 -2.59 -16.91 -20.69
CA SER A 201 -3.26 -18.19 -20.37
C SER A 201 -4.58 -18.00 -19.61
N TYR A 202 -4.95 -16.79 -19.24
CA TYR A 202 -6.13 -16.51 -18.44
C TYR A 202 -7.17 -15.66 -19.17
N ARG A 203 -8.41 -15.73 -18.69
CA ARG A 203 -9.56 -15.12 -19.38
C ARG A 203 -9.49 -13.60 -19.38
N TYR A 204 -9.28 -12.99 -18.21
CA TYR A 204 -9.29 -11.54 -18.06
C TYR A 204 -7.88 -10.97 -18.11
N LYS A 205 -7.67 -9.94 -18.92
CA LYS A 205 -6.36 -9.38 -19.24
C LYS A 205 -6.35 -7.87 -19.09
N ALA A 206 -5.27 -7.33 -18.56
CA ALA A 206 -5.04 -5.88 -18.52
C ALA A 206 -4.76 -5.33 -19.93
N GLY A 207 -5.00 -4.02 -20.11
CA GLY A 207 -4.74 -3.31 -21.36
C GLY A 207 -5.77 -3.54 -22.47
N GLN A 208 -6.90 -4.19 -22.17
CA GLN A 208 -7.97 -4.45 -23.16
C GLN A 208 -9.35 -4.46 -22.52
N VAL A 209 -10.37 -4.39 -23.37
CA VAL A 209 -11.77 -4.56 -22.96
C VAL A 209 -12.05 -6.04 -22.70
N ASN A 210 -12.70 -6.33 -21.58
CA ASN A 210 -13.09 -7.66 -21.15
C ASN A 210 -14.60 -7.68 -20.86
N SER A 211 -15.32 -8.69 -21.36
CA SER A 211 -16.72 -8.91 -21.02
C SER A 211 -16.82 -9.72 -19.72
N ILE A 212 -17.30 -9.09 -18.65
CA ILE A 212 -17.32 -9.63 -17.29
C ILE A 212 -18.76 -9.89 -16.87
N LEU A 213 -19.04 -11.07 -16.32
CA LEU A 213 -20.34 -11.45 -15.80
C LEU A 213 -20.75 -10.58 -14.59
N TRP A 214 -22.05 -10.29 -14.48
CA TRP A 214 -22.60 -9.62 -13.30
C TRP A 214 -22.71 -10.56 -12.09
N SER A 215 -23.03 -11.83 -12.33
CA SER A 215 -23.17 -12.85 -11.27
C SER A 215 -22.94 -14.26 -11.81
N PRO A 216 -22.91 -15.29 -10.95
CA PRO A 216 -22.89 -16.70 -11.39
C PRO A 216 -24.08 -17.06 -12.29
N ASN A 217 -25.23 -16.39 -12.12
CA ASN A 217 -26.38 -16.57 -12.99
C ASN A 217 -26.14 -15.86 -14.33
N THR A 218 -25.86 -16.63 -15.37
CA THR A 218 -25.55 -16.10 -16.72
C THR A 218 -26.69 -15.32 -17.35
N SER A 219 -27.95 -15.50 -16.90
CA SER A 219 -29.10 -14.74 -17.39
C SER A 219 -29.03 -13.25 -16.99
N CYS A 220 -28.21 -12.89 -15.99
CA CYS A 220 -27.93 -11.52 -15.62
C CYS A 220 -27.05 -10.78 -16.66
N GLY A 221 -26.44 -11.52 -17.60
CA GLY A 221 -25.62 -10.95 -18.65
C GLY A 221 -24.22 -10.54 -18.21
N THR A 222 -23.60 -9.74 -19.05
CA THR A 222 -22.22 -9.24 -18.90
C THR A 222 -22.15 -7.74 -19.04
N SER A 223 -21.00 -7.18 -18.72
CA SER A 223 -20.65 -5.80 -19.04
C SER A 223 -19.21 -5.72 -19.54
N ASP A 224 -18.97 -4.82 -20.46
CA ASP A 224 -17.63 -4.55 -20.97
C ASP A 224 -16.88 -3.62 -20.01
N VAL A 225 -15.64 -4.01 -19.71
CA VAL A 225 -14.73 -3.26 -18.83
C VAL A 225 -13.35 -3.23 -19.47
N PHE A 226 -12.82 -2.04 -19.68
CA PHE A 226 -11.40 -1.89 -19.97
C PHE A 226 -10.63 -2.08 -18.67
N ILE A 227 -9.88 -3.18 -18.55
CA ILE A 227 -9.07 -3.47 -17.37
C ILE A 227 -7.72 -2.74 -17.51
N GLU A 228 -7.41 -1.83 -16.60
CA GLU A 228 -6.25 -0.95 -16.69
C GLU A 228 -4.94 -1.62 -16.25
N ASN A 229 -4.99 -2.55 -15.27
CA ASN A 229 -3.79 -3.11 -14.65
C ASN A 229 -3.90 -4.61 -14.31
N GLY A 230 -2.72 -5.20 -13.98
CA GLY A 230 -2.60 -6.64 -13.71
C GLY A 230 -3.32 -7.09 -12.44
N ALA A 231 -3.32 -6.31 -11.37
CA ALA A 231 -3.99 -6.63 -10.12
C ALA A 231 -5.51 -6.74 -10.29
N THR A 232 -6.11 -5.81 -11.04
CA THR A 232 -7.54 -5.86 -11.37
C THR A 232 -7.88 -7.06 -12.25
N ALA A 233 -7.05 -7.37 -13.25
CA ALA A 233 -7.21 -8.58 -14.06
C ALA A 233 -7.10 -9.86 -13.21
N ALA A 234 -6.15 -9.89 -12.27
CA ALA A 234 -5.97 -11.01 -11.37
C ALA A 234 -7.16 -11.20 -10.40
N LEU A 235 -7.74 -10.11 -9.90
CA LEU A 235 -8.96 -10.16 -9.07
C LEU A 235 -10.16 -10.72 -9.86
N TYR A 236 -10.34 -10.33 -11.12
CA TYR A 236 -11.40 -10.91 -11.96
C TYR A 236 -11.11 -12.36 -12.37
N ASN A 237 -9.87 -12.76 -12.53
CA ASN A 237 -9.53 -14.17 -12.76
C ASN A 237 -9.75 -15.03 -11.50
N TYR A 238 -9.67 -14.44 -10.31
CA TYR A 238 -9.95 -15.11 -9.05
C TYR A 238 -11.44 -15.12 -8.70
N THR A 239 -12.15 -14.01 -8.93
CA THR A 239 -13.58 -13.82 -8.68
C THR A 239 -14.21 -13.20 -9.93
N PRO A 240 -14.79 -14.02 -10.86
CA PRO A 240 -15.07 -13.60 -12.22
C PRO A 240 -16.36 -12.76 -12.39
N TYR A 241 -16.71 -11.97 -11.38
CA TYR A 241 -17.94 -11.19 -11.35
C TYR A 241 -17.69 -9.72 -11.03
N ARG A 242 -18.41 -8.84 -11.74
CA ARG A 242 -18.42 -7.40 -11.50
C ARG A 242 -19.62 -7.03 -10.62
N PRO A 243 -19.45 -6.23 -9.53
CA PRO A 243 -20.59 -5.71 -8.80
C PRO A 243 -21.43 -4.79 -9.69
N ASN A 244 -22.74 -4.97 -9.66
CA ASN A 244 -23.70 -4.12 -10.36
C ASN A 244 -24.05 -2.87 -9.54
N ALA A 245 -24.87 -1.96 -10.09
CA ALA A 245 -25.29 -0.73 -9.42
C ALA A 245 -26.00 -0.98 -8.08
N ALA A 246 -26.84 -2.03 -8.00
CA ALA A 246 -27.54 -2.39 -6.75
C ALA A 246 -26.56 -2.85 -5.66
N ALA A 247 -25.53 -3.63 -6.01
CA ALA A 247 -24.46 -4.00 -5.07
C ALA A 247 -23.65 -2.80 -4.60
N LEU A 248 -23.37 -1.83 -5.49
CA LEU A 248 -22.57 -0.65 -5.17
C LEU A 248 -23.35 0.41 -4.38
N SER A 249 -24.66 0.53 -4.60
CA SER A 249 -25.51 1.45 -3.82
C SER A 249 -25.71 1.02 -2.36
N ASN A 250 -25.45 -0.26 -2.05
CA ASN A 250 -25.51 -0.80 -0.69
C ASN A 250 -24.22 -1.55 -0.33
N LEU A 251 -23.14 -0.81 -0.05
CA LEU A 251 -21.79 -1.37 0.17
C LEU A 251 -21.70 -2.38 1.32
N TYR A 252 -22.55 -2.23 2.35
CA TYR A 252 -22.51 -3.03 3.58
C TYR A 252 -23.68 -4.02 3.68
N GLY A 253 -24.53 -4.06 2.66
CA GLY A 253 -25.69 -4.94 2.60
C GLY A 253 -25.81 -5.70 1.28
N SER A 254 -27.03 -6.14 0.97
CA SER A 254 -27.37 -6.87 -0.24
C SER A 254 -27.94 -5.95 -1.30
N GLY A 255 -27.67 -6.27 -2.56
CA GLY A 255 -28.31 -5.68 -3.74
C GLY A 255 -29.48 -6.53 -4.24
N ASP A 256 -29.57 -6.70 -5.55
CA ASP A 256 -30.61 -7.47 -6.22
C ASP A 256 -30.18 -8.93 -6.56
N GLY A 257 -31.03 -9.67 -7.26
CA GLY A 257 -30.76 -11.06 -7.66
C GLY A 257 -29.61 -11.26 -8.66
N CYS A 258 -29.11 -10.18 -9.27
CA CYS A 258 -27.97 -10.18 -10.19
C CYS A 258 -26.70 -9.58 -9.55
N SER A 259 -26.73 -9.28 -8.26
CA SER A 259 -25.61 -8.67 -7.55
C SER A 259 -24.57 -9.73 -7.16
N ALA A 260 -23.29 -9.44 -7.44
CA ALA A 260 -22.14 -10.18 -6.94
C ALA A 260 -21.29 -9.27 -6.05
N TYR A 261 -20.78 -9.85 -4.98
CA TYR A 261 -20.18 -9.08 -3.89
C TYR A 261 -18.66 -9.26 -3.76
N GLY A 262 -18.07 -10.26 -4.40
CA GLY A 262 -16.67 -10.63 -4.17
C GLY A 262 -15.69 -9.48 -4.39
N ASN A 263 -15.66 -8.88 -5.57
CA ASN A 263 -14.76 -7.77 -5.88
C ASN A 263 -15.18 -6.45 -5.18
N ARG A 264 -16.50 -6.23 -4.96
CA ARG A 264 -16.99 -5.12 -4.12
C ARG A 264 -16.46 -5.25 -2.70
N ASN A 265 -16.58 -6.43 -2.08
CA ASN A 265 -16.17 -6.66 -0.71
C ASN A 265 -14.65 -6.58 -0.56
N PHE A 266 -13.88 -7.08 -1.54
CA PHE A 266 -12.43 -6.91 -1.55
C PHE A 266 -12.06 -5.42 -1.51
N TRP A 267 -12.60 -4.63 -2.45
CA TRP A 267 -12.36 -3.20 -2.55
C TRP A 267 -12.80 -2.46 -1.28
N ARG A 268 -14.01 -2.74 -0.78
CA ARG A 268 -14.57 -2.11 0.41
C ARG A 268 -13.74 -2.41 1.66
N TYR A 269 -13.40 -3.69 1.94
CA TYR A 269 -12.58 -4.03 3.10
C TYR A 269 -11.19 -3.42 3.01
N PHE A 270 -10.60 -3.37 1.82
CA PHE A 270 -9.31 -2.73 1.66
C PHE A 270 -9.38 -1.23 1.97
N ARG A 271 -10.40 -0.55 1.44
CA ARG A 271 -10.66 0.88 1.69
C ARG A 271 -10.95 1.17 3.16
N ASP A 272 -11.82 0.38 3.80
CA ASP A 272 -12.19 0.53 5.21
C ASP A 272 -11.02 0.33 6.17
N TRP A 273 -10.09 -0.55 5.82
CA TRP A 273 -9.03 -0.97 6.74
C TRP A 273 -7.68 -0.31 6.48
N PHE A 274 -7.38 -0.05 5.23
CA PHE A 274 -6.05 0.38 4.80
C PHE A 274 -6.04 1.66 3.97
N GLY A 275 -7.20 2.26 3.72
CA GLY A 275 -7.33 3.50 2.97
C GLY A 275 -7.33 3.29 1.45
N SER A 276 -6.54 4.06 0.71
CA SER A 276 -6.60 4.05 -0.74
C SER A 276 -6.20 2.70 -1.36
N VAL A 277 -7.00 2.24 -2.31
CA VAL A 277 -6.67 1.12 -3.22
C VAL A 277 -5.84 1.60 -4.41
N ASN A 278 -5.92 2.89 -4.67
CA ASN A 278 -5.04 3.54 -5.61
C ASN A 278 -3.76 3.84 -4.86
N PHE A 279 -2.67 3.53 -5.48
CA PHE A 279 -1.42 4.11 -5.09
C PHE A 279 -1.67 5.63 -5.13
N ASN A 280 -1.71 6.29 -3.97
CA ASN A 280 -1.86 7.73 -3.92
C ASN A 280 -0.61 8.34 -4.56
N ILE A 281 -0.64 8.40 -5.84
CA ILE A 281 -0.20 9.58 -6.52
C ILE A 281 -1.24 10.63 -6.09
N PRO A 282 -0.87 11.75 -5.47
CA PRO A 282 -1.78 12.89 -5.40
C PRO A 282 -2.38 13.02 -6.79
N GLY A 283 -3.69 13.01 -6.93
CA GLY A 283 -4.49 12.76 -8.13
C GLY A 283 -3.81 13.22 -9.44
N PRO A 284 -4.13 12.73 -10.61
CA PRO A 284 -3.31 12.95 -11.80
C PRO A 284 -2.83 14.39 -11.77
N LEU A 285 -1.51 14.53 -11.53
CA LEU A 285 -0.93 15.86 -11.42
C LEU A 285 -1.43 16.61 -12.65
N PRO A 286 -1.96 17.82 -12.55
CA PRO A 286 -2.57 18.54 -13.67
C PRO A 286 -1.68 18.37 -14.89
N ALA A 287 -2.26 18.02 -16.04
CA ALA A 287 -1.46 17.83 -17.25
C ALA A 287 -0.58 19.07 -17.45
N LEU A 288 0.73 18.88 -17.35
CA LEU A 288 1.67 19.96 -17.62
C LEU A 288 1.80 20.11 -19.13
N ASP A 289 2.01 21.35 -19.56
CA ASP A 289 2.40 21.60 -20.94
C ASP A 289 3.77 20.95 -21.27
N ALA A 290 4.12 20.92 -22.55
CA ALA A 290 5.36 20.29 -23.02
C ALA A 290 6.64 20.93 -22.45
N SER A 291 6.55 22.15 -21.89
CA SER A 291 7.68 22.89 -21.31
C SER A 291 8.00 22.53 -19.88
N ARG A 292 7.15 21.76 -19.21
CA ARG A 292 7.23 21.45 -17.77
C ARG A 292 7.27 19.96 -17.51
N ARG A 293 7.88 19.57 -16.36
CA ARG A 293 7.96 18.19 -15.87
C ARG A 293 7.78 18.17 -14.37
N TYR A 294 7.15 17.12 -13.85
CA TYR A 294 7.15 16.84 -12.41
C TYR A 294 8.46 16.20 -11.98
N VAL A 295 9.01 16.66 -10.86
CA VAL A 295 10.03 15.93 -10.11
C VAL A 295 9.36 15.28 -8.91
N TYR A 296 9.28 13.98 -8.94
CA TYR A 296 8.74 13.16 -7.86
C TYR A 296 9.74 13.04 -6.73
N ARG A 297 9.25 13.00 -5.51
CA ARG A 297 10.06 12.74 -4.33
C ARG A 297 9.62 11.43 -3.70
N ALA A 298 10.56 10.52 -3.46
CA ALA A 298 10.35 9.31 -2.69
C ALA A 298 11.24 9.32 -1.44
N TYR A 299 10.73 8.81 -0.29
CA TYR A 299 11.41 8.81 0.99
C TYR A 299 11.50 7.41 1.58
N ASN A 300 12.68 6.97 1.96
CA ASN A 300 12.88 5.70 2.66
C ASN A 300 12.97 5.92 4.17
N PRO A 301 11.95 5.52 4.96
CA PRO A 301 11.92 5.75 6.40
C PRO A 301 12.94 4.90 7.18
N LYS A 302 13.44 3.80 6.61
CA LYS A 302 14.46 2.95 7.25
C LYS A 302 15.85 3.57 7.17
N THR A 303 16.16 4.22 6.03
CA THR A 303 17.48 4.81 5.78
C THR A 303 17.48 6.33 5.88
N ASN A 304 16.32 6.97 6.06
CA ASN A 304 16.12 8.41 6.00
C ASN A 304 16.64 9.05 4.71
N ARG A 305 16.50 8.36 3.57
CA ARG A 305 17.01 8.83 2.27
C ARG A 305 15.87 9.25 1.37
N HIS A 306 16.18 10.20 0.52
CA HIS A 306 15.25 10.70 -0.50
C HIS A 306 15.78 10.41 -1.90
N LEU A 307 14.85 10.20 -2.83
CA LEU A 307 15.07 10.17 -4.26
C LEU A 307 14.22 11.26 -4.92
N TRP A 308 14.83 12.00 -5.84
CA TRP A 308 14.13 12.94 -6.73
C TRP A 308 14.32 12.49 -8.17
N THR A 309 13.23 12.29 -8.90
CA THR A 309 13.26 11.80 -10.29
C THR A 309 12.09 12.34 -11.10
N ILE A 310 12.29 12.52 -12.39
CA ILE A 310 11.20 12.77 -13.35
C ILE A 310 10.65 11.48 -13.96
N ASP A 311 11.31 10.36 -13.71
CA ASP A 311 10.89 9.05 -14.20
C ASP A 311 9.90 8.43 -13.21
N GLU A 312 8.65 8.37 -13.66
CA GLU A 312 7.56 7.76 -12.89
C GLU A 312 7.78 6.26 -12.65
N SER A 313 8.40 5.57 -13.60
CA SER A 313 8.69 4.14 -13.47
C SER A 313 9.76 3.89 -12.40
N GLU A 314 10.81 4.73 -12.34
CA GLU A 314 11.82 4.70 -11.29
C GLU A 314 11.22 4.99 -9.93
N ARG A 315 10.38 6.04 -9.81
CA ARG A 315 9.65 6.34 -8.57
C ARG A 315 8.82 5.13 -8.11
N ASN A 316 8.02 4.57 -9.01
CA ASN A 316 7.17 3.45 -8.71
C ASN A 316 7.97 2.22 -8.28
N PHE A 317 9.07 1.92 -8.96
CA PHE A 317 9.99 0.83 -8.58
C PHE A 317 10.58 1.05 -7.19
N THR A 318 11.06 2.23 -6.85
CA THR A 318 11.66 2.50 -5.54
C THR A 318 10.65 2.34 -4.41
N ILE A 319 9.41 2.75 -4.64
CA ILE A 319 8.35 2.64 -3.63
C ILE A 319 7.87 1.18 -3.50
N THR A 320 7.68 0.47 -4.60
CA THR A 320 7.14 -0.90 -4.58
C THR A 320 8.17 -1.96 -4.20
N SER A 321 9.45 -1.73 -4.53
CA SER A 321 10.49 -2.75 -4.44
C SER A 321 11.61 -2.43 -3.45
N LEU A 322 11.87 -1.14 -3.16
CA LEU A 322 12.99 -0.72 -2.32
C LEU A 322 12.57 -0.14 -0.96
N GLY A 323 11.27 -0.19 -0.63
CA GLY A 323 10.74 0.24 0.67
C GLY A 323 10.68 1.74 0.87
N PHE A 324 10.76 2.52 -0.21
CA PHE A 324 10.48 3.94 -0.16
C PHE A 324 8.97 4.17 0.02
N LYS A 325 8.62 5.30 0.59
CA LYS A 325 7.26 5.85 0.62
C LYS A 325 7.23 7.08 -0.27
N GLU A 326 6.06 7.44 -0.76
CA GLU A 326 5.90 8.73 -1.41
C GLU A 326 6.16 9.83 -0.39
N GLY A 327 7.12 10.71 -0.70
CA GLY A 327 7.41 11.89 0.10
C GLY A 327 6.48 13.01 -0.34
N GLU A 328 5.99 13.80 0.60
CA GLU A 328 5.31 15.06 0.28
C GLU A 328 6.26 15.99 -0.49
N GLY A 329 5.74 16.66 -1.53
CA GLY A 329 6.46 17.73 -2.19
C GLY A 329 7.24 17.35 -3.45
N ALA A 330 6.54 16.82 -4.45
CA ALA A 330 6.98 16.97 -5.84
C ALA A 330 7.02 18.47 -6.20
N PHE A 331 8.01 18.88 -6.96
CA PHE A 331 8.04 20.22 -7.56
C PHE A 331 7.99 20.13 -9.09
N ILE A 332 7.59 21.24 -9.71
CA ILE A 332 7.60 21.35 -11.17
C ILE A 332 8.95 21.89 -11.61
N THR A 333 9.49 21.34 -12.70
CA THR A 333 10.73 21.79 -13.32
C THR A 333 10.54 22.00 -14.81
N MET A 334 11.54 22.55 -15.48
CA MET A 334 11.48 22.81 -16.92
C MET A 334 11.81 21.55 -17.74
N SER A 335 11.19 21.42 -18.90
CA SER A 335 11.66 20.48 -19.92
C SER A 335 13.03 20.93 -20.45
N CYS A 336 13.94 19.98 -20.65
CA CYS A 336 15.27 20.29 -21.20
C CYS A 336 15.22 20.77 -22.66
N SER A 337 14.07 20.68 -23.33
CA SER A 337 13.84 21.24 -24.67
C SER A 337 13.58 22.76 -24.68
N VAL A 338 13.35 23.33 -23.50
CA VAL A 338 13.09 24.80 -23.37
C VAL A 338 14.39 25.57 -23.41
N ALA A 339 14.44 26.63 -24.21
CA ALA A 339 15.61 27.50 -24.30
C ALA A 339 15.93 28.12 -22.92
N GLY A 340 17.19 28.06 -22.51
CA GLY A 340 17.64 28.55 -21.22
C GLY A 340 17.44 27.60 -20.04
N ALA A 341 16.88 26.43 -20.25
CA ALA A 341 16.81 25.40 -19.21
C ALA A 341 18.22 24.96 -18.78
N VAL A 342 18.45 24.85 -17.48
CA VAL A 342 19.75 24.52 -16.88
C VAL A 342 19.79 23.04 -16.51
N PRO A 343 20.71 22.23 -17.07
CA PRO A 343 20.84 20.82 -16.73
C PRO A 343 21.14 20.60 -15.25
N VAL A 344 20.49 19.62 -14.63
CA VAL A 344 20.80 19.11 -13.28
C VAL A 344 21.22 17.65 -13.41
N TYR A 345 22.43 17.35 -12.99
CA TYR A 345 23.04 16.02 -13.07
C TYR A 345 22.84 15.23 -11.80
N ARG A 346 22.72 13.91 -11.94
CA ARG A 346 22.59 12.97 -10.81
C ARG A 346 23.79 12.04 -10.72
N ALA A 347 24.25 11.82 -9.49
CA ALA A 347 25.26 10.84 -9.17
C ALA A 347 24.81 9.97 -8.00
N TYR A 348 25.22 8.70 -7.95
CA TYR A 348 24.86 7.73 -6.91
C TYR A 348 26.10 7.21 -6.20
N ASN A 349 26.11 7.23 -4.87
CA ASN A 349 27.15 6.61 -4.06
C ASN A 349 26.67 5.23 -3.54
N PRO A 350 27.19 4.11 -4.07
CA PRO A 350 26.73 2.77 -3.68
C PRO A 350 27.14 2.38 -2.25
N ALA A 351 28.24 2.91 -1.73
CA ALA A 351 28.70 2.62 -0.37
C ALA A 351 27.82 3.33 0.70
N ARG A 352 27.25 4.45 0.34
CA ARG A 352 26.38 5.27 1.21
C ARG A 352 24.90 5.15 0.84
N GLU A 353 24.59 4.47 -0.28
CA GLU A 353 23.23 4.33 -0.82
C GLU A 353 22.50 5.68 -0.97
N THR A 354 23.21 6.73 -1.38
CA THR A 354 22.67 8.09 -1.49
C THR A 354 22.91 8.68 -2.87
N HIS A 355 21.97 9.50 -3.33
CA HIS A 355 22.11 10.27 -4.56
C HIS A 355 22.54 11.71 -4.28
N PHE A 356 23.08 12.35 -5.30
CA PHE A 356 23.50 13.74 -5.31
C PHE A 356 23.05 14.42 -6.58
N TRP A 357 22.53 15.64 -6.48
CA TRP A 357 22.04 16.44 -7.61
C TRP A 357 22.72 17.80 -7.64
N THR A 358 23.24 18.17 -8.78
CA THR A 358 23.88 19.46 -8.98
C THR A 358 23.78 19.93 -10.44
N PRO A 359 23.59 21.24 -10.70
CA PRO A 359 23.76 21.80 -12.04
C PRO A 359 25.25 22.08 -12.38
N ASP A 360 26.16 22.03 -11.39
CA ASP A 360 27.58 22.32 -11.56
C ASP A 360 28.33 21.09 -12.04
N LEU A 361 28.82 21.12 -13.29
CA LEU A 361 29.60 20.04 -13.89
C LEU A 361 30.95 19.80 -13.18
N ALA A 362 31.56 20.82 -12.59
CA ALA A 362 32.80 20.67 -11.85
C ALA A 362 32.54 19.91 -10.54
N GLU A 363 31.49 20.27 -9.82
CA GLU A 363 31.05 19.55 -8.63
C GLU A 363 30.63 18.11 -8.97
N TYR A 364 29.85 17.92 -10.06
CA TYR A 364 29.45 16.59 -10.54
C TYR A 364 30.65 15.67 -10.82
N SER A 365 31.68 16.24 -11.47
CA SER A 365 32.93 15.52 -11.74
C SER A 365 33.73 15.24 -10.48
N PHE A 366 33.78 16.21 -9.55
CA PHE A 366 34.48 16.09 -8.28
C PHE A 366 33.91 14.95 -7.41
N VAL A 367 32.58 14.89 -7.24
CA VAL A 367 31.96 13.85 -6.40
C VAL A 367 32.20 12.46 -6.99
N ALA A 368 32.23 12.33 -8.32
CA ALA A 368 32.53 11.06 -8.98
C ALA A 368 33.98 10.64 -8.82
N ASN A 369 34.92 11.55 -9.04
CA ASN A 369 36.35 11.24 -9.05
C ASN A 369 36.94 11.11 -7.63
N SER A 370 36.37 11.82 -6.64
CA SER A 370 36.99 11.97 -5.32
C SER A 370 36.16 11.41 -4.16
N LEU A 371 34.83 11.25 -4.32
CA LEU A 371 33.93 10.85 -3.22
C LEU A 371 33.21 9.52 -3.44
N GLY A 372 33.59 8.76 -4.48
CA GLY A 372 33.08 7.42 -4.78
C GLY A 372 31.66 7.40 -5.34
N PHE A 373 31.19 8.50 -5.88
CA PHE A 373 29.93 8.52 -6.60
C PHE A 373 30.07 7.98 -8.02
N ARG A 374 29.03 7.34 -8.54
CA ARG A 374 28.90 6.95 -9.95
C ARG A 374 28.03 7.99 -10.64
N GLN A 375 28.45 8.44 -11.81
CA GLN A 375 27.69 9.37 -12.64
C GLN A 375 26.51 8.63 -13.26
N GLU A 376 25.29 9.16 -13.08
CA GLU A 376 24.05 8.64 -13.69
C GLU A 376 23.54 9.52 -14.84
N GLY A 377 24.22 10.66 -15.08
CA GLY A 377 23.90 11.55 -16.17
C GLY A 377 22.90 12.65 -15.82
N LEU A 378 22.19 13.13 -16.84
CA LEU A 378 21.17 14.16 -16.72
C LEU A 378 19.93 13.63 -15.99
N ALA A 379 19.57 14.25 -14.87
CA ALA A 379 18.37 13.91 -14.12
C ALA A 379 17.14 14.67 -14.64
N TYR A 380 17.25 15.99 -14.76
CA TYR A 380 16.21 16.91 -15.26
C TYR A 380 16.83 18.27 -15.55
N CYS A 381 16.00 19.24 -15.99
CA CYS A 381 16.47 20.59 -16.22
C CYS A 381 15.72 21.59 -15.33
N SER A 382 16.46 22.44 -14.67
CA SER A 382 15.97 23.52 -13.82
C SER A 382 15.75 24.82 -14.60
N ALA A 383 15.13 25.82 -13.97
CA ALA A 383 14.95 27.13 -14.53
C ALA A 383 16.24 27.97 -14.43
N PRO A 384 16.50 28.89 -15.37
CA PRO A 384 17.55 29.88 -15.18
C PRO A 384 17.21 30.85 -14.04
N SER A 385 18.21 31.31 -13.31
CA SER A 385 18.03 32.28 -12.21
C SER A 385 17.46 33.63 -12.66
N SER A 386 17.54 33.91 -13.95
CA SER A 386 16.99 35.14 -14.58
C SER A 386 15.50 35.08 -14.87
N LEU A 387 14.85 33.92 -14.69
CA LEU A 387 13.40 33.78 -14.86
C LEU A 387 12.68 34.56 -13.75
N SER A 388 11.79 35.51 -14.13
CA SER A 388 11.16 36.47 -13.20
C SER A 388 10.31 35.84 -12.11
N ASP A 389 9.79 34.62 -12.35
CA ASP A 389 8.97 33.84 -11.46
C ASP A 389 9.67 32.56 -10.99
N ALA A 390 11.01 32.54 -10.98
CA ALA A 390 11.80 31.41 -10.52
C ALA A 390 11.75 31.28 -8.99
N LYS A 391 11.54 30.05 -8.54
CA LYS A 391 11.55 29.67 -7.12
C LYS A 391 12.85 28.93 -6.80
N PRO A 392 13.55 29.25 -5.70
CA PRO A 392 14.77 28.54 -5.34
C PRO A 392 14.50 27.13 -4.82
N VAL A 393 15.37 26.20 -5.14
CA VAL A 393 15.53 24.91 -4.46
C VAL A 393 16.80 25.00 -3.63
N TRP A 394 16.63 24.88 -2.31
CA TRP A 394 17.74 24.95 -1.35
C TRP A 394 18.38 23.60 -1.15
N ARG A 395 19.70 23.61 -0.92
CA ARG A 395 20.49 22.44 -0.54
C ARG A 395 20.93 22.54 0.90
N LEU A 396 20.78 21.43 1.62
CA LEU A 396 21.17 21.26 3.01
C LEU A 396 22.01 20.01 3.16
N TYR A 397 22.93 20.00 4.11
CA TYR A 397 23.85 18.88 4.35
C TYR A 397 23.75 18.36 5.79
N ASP A 398 23.49 17.05 5.92
CA ASP A 398 23.58 16.32 7.20
C ASP A 398 24.99 15.76 7.37
N ARG A 399 25.81 16.41 8.21
CA ARG A 399 27.20 16.00 8.49
C ARG A 399 27.31 14.63 9.17
N ARG A 400 26.29 14.20 9.91
CA ARG A 400 26.31 12.94 10.66
C ARG A 400 26.04 11.76 9.74
N ALA A 401 25.11 11.92 8.81
CA ALA A 401 24.72 10.89 7.85
C ALA A 401 25.40 11.06 6.48
N GLU A 402 26.24 12.10 6.31
CA GLU A 402 26.97 12.43 5.08
C GLU A 402 26.08 12.44 3.84
N ARG A 403 24.94 13.11 3.95
CA ARG A 403 23.91 13.18 2.90
C ARG A 403 23.39 14.58 2.71
N HIS A 404 22.93 14.85 1.50
CA HIS A 404 22.27 16.10 1.15
C HIS A 404 20.75 15.96 1.12
N PHE A 405 20.09 17.10 1.26
CA PHE A 405 18.64 17.23 1.19
C PHE A 405 18.29 18.47 0.37
N TRP A 406 17.27 18.35 -0.49
CA TRP A 406 16.81 19.45 -1.36
C TRP A 406 15.34 19.72 -1.07
N THR A 407 14.98 20.99 -0.99
CA THR A 407 13.60 21.41 -0.83
C THR A 407 13.37 22.77 -1.48
N SER A 408 12.17 22.98 -2.00
CA SER A 408 11.68 24.30 -2.47
C SER A 408 10.70 24.92 -1.48
N ASP A 409 10.44 24.27 -0.33
CA ASP A 409 9.60 24.78 0.74
C ASP A 409 10.46 25.46 1.82
N PRO A 410 10.29 26.79 2.03
CA PRO A 410 11.06 27.51 3.06
C PRO A 410 10.76 27.03 4.49
N ALA A 411 9.52 26.58 4.78
CA ALA A 411 9.18 26.07 6.10
C ALA A 411 9.86 24.72 6.36
N GLU A 412 9.91 23.83 5.36
CA GLU A 412 10.65 22.58 5.45
C GLU A 412 12.14 22.81 5.60
N ARG A 413 12.74 23.74 4.82
CA ARG A 413 14.15 24.14 4.97
C ARG A 413 14.45 24.55 6.41
N ASP A 414 13.68 25.49 6.95
CA ASP A 414 13.90 26.06 8.27
C ASP A 414 13.70 25.01 9.38
N SER A 415 12.71 24.14 9.23
CA SER A 415 12.46 23.01 10.13
C SER A 415 13.62 22.00 10.14
N VAL A 416 14.14 21.64 8.96
CA VAL A 416 15.27 20.70 8.83
C VAL A 416 16.54 21.25 9.46
N ILE A 417 16.79 22.56 9.31
CA ILE A 417 17.92 23.23 9.97
C ILE A 417 17.74 23.23 11.49
N ALA A 418 16.59 23.70 11.97
CA ALA A 418 16.35 23.90 13.40
C ALA A 418 16.21 22.59 14.19
N ASN A 419 15.49 21.61 13.64
CA ASN A 419 15.09 20.40 14.35
C ASN A 419 15.97 19.18 14.07
N LEU A 420 16.58 19.11 12.86
CA LEU A 420 17.40 17.97 12.44
C LEU A 420 18.89 18.28 12.36
N GLY A 421 19.29 19.55 12.54
CA GLY A 421 20.68 19.98 12.62
C GLY A 421 21.43 19.95 11.28
N PHE A 422 20.73 20.06 10.15
CA PHE A 422 21.35 20.17 8.83
C PHE A 422 22.03 21.53 8.67
N THR A 423 23.14 21.56 7.94
CA THR A 423 23.83 22.77 7.55
C THR A 423 23.24 23.28 6.23
N TYR A 424 22.91 24.57 6.18
CA TYR A 424 22.47 25.24 4.96
C TYR A 424 23.65 25.50 4.03
N GLU A 425 23.55 25.05 2.77
CA GLU A 425 24.60 25.22 1.76
C GLU A 425 24.25 26.25 0.69
N GLY A 426 23.03 26.79 0.69
CA GLY A 426 22.61 27.80 -0.26
C GLY A 426 21.54 27.32 -1.24
N VAL A 427 21.34 28.11 -2.30
CA VAL A 427 20.45 27.76 -3.42
C VAL A 427 21.19 26.83 -4.37
N ALA A 428 20.64 25.63 -4.58
CA ALA A 428 21.20 24.66 -5.51
C ALA A 428 20.88 25.02 -6.97
N TYR A 429 19.63 25.33 -7.23
CA TYR A 429 19.09 25.70 -8.55
C TYR A 429 17.72 26.34 -8.40
N TYR A 430 17.12 26.76 -9.51
CA TYR A 430 15.80 27.37 -9.54
C TYR A 430 14.79 26.52 -10.30
N ILE A 431 13.51 26.63 -9.97
CA ILE A 431 12.40 25.97 -10.64
C ILE A 431 11.33 27.01 -11.00
N PRO A 432 10.50 26.81 -12.04
CA PRO A 432 9.38 27.70 -12.33
C PRO A 432 8.33 27.59 -11.20
N LEU A 433 7.59 28.70 -11.00
CA LEU A 433 6.43 28.72 -10.08
C LEU A 433 5.26 27.89 -10.62
#